data_81eeb0cbdff1527f23f1ddfb51e77c4a
#
_entry.id   81eeb0cbdff1527f23f1ddfb51e77c4a
#
_cell.length_a   1.000
_cell.length_b   1.000
_cell.length_c   1.000
_cell.angle_alpha   90.00
_cell.angle_beta   90.00
_cell.angle_gamma   90.00
#
_symmetry.space_group_name_H-M   'P 1'
#
loop_
_entity.id
_entity.type
_entity.pdbx_description
1 polymer ?
#
loop_
_entity_poly.entity_id
_entity_poly.type
_entity_poly.pdbx_seq_one_letter_code
_entity_poly.pdbx_strand_id
1 'polypeptide(L)'
;MEGQEFYGEYLGKTDPLGADVPNPVSHIAYGYATQVCILNEEGKIEQIVAAHDVGKAVNPLSIEGQIEGGVVMSMGYALTERYPLDNCKPTAKYGTLGLLRANQIPEITPIIVEKQGLNVACGAIGIGEITSIPTARAIADAYFRYDGRLRTSLPLENTPYTRK
;
A
#
# COMPACT_ATOMS: atom_id res chain seq x y z
N MET A 1 -17.05 30.09 20.13
CA MET A 1 -17.53 28.68 20.01
C MET A 1 -17.11 27.82 21.20
N GLU A 2 -16.50 28.41 22.19
CA GLU A 2 -16.14 27.70 23.42
C GLU A 2 -17.38 27.26 24.18
N GLY A 3 -17.48 25.96 24.52
CA GLY A 3 -18.65 25.39 25.19
C GLY A 3 -19.80 24.92 24.30
N GLN A 4 -19.66 24.97 22.96
CA GLN A 4 -20.61 24.38 22.03
C GLN A 4 -20.18 22.95 21.65
N GLU A 5 -21.08 21.99 21.81
CA GLU A 5 -20.90 20.63 21.35
C GLU A 5 -21.51 20.47 19.95
N PHE A 6 -20.76 19.84 19.06
CA PHE A 6 -21.23 19.53 17.71
C PHE A 6 -21.24 18.01 17.56
N TYR A 7 -22.41 17.46 17.23
CA TYR A 7 -22.57 16.04 16.94
C TYR A 7 -22.74 15.84 15.44
N GLY A 8 -22.05 14.83 14.90
CA GLY A 8 -22.22 14.39 13.53
C GLY A 8 -22.01 12.89 13.44
N GLU A 9 -22.90 12.21 12.75
CA GLU A 9 -22.84 10.77 12.52
C GLU A 9 -23.07 10.48 11.04
N TYR A 10 -22.27 9.56 10.51
CA TYR A 10 -22.49 8.99 9.18
C TYR A 10 -22.42 7.46 9.26
N LEU A 11 -23.52 6.80 8.90
CA LEU A 11 -23.62 5.35 8.83
C LEU A 11 -23.73 4.91 7.38
N GLY A 12 -22.67 4.33 6.84
CA GLY A 12 -22.69 3.73 5.52
C GLY A 12 -23.60 2.51 5.46
N LYS A 13 -24.49 2.46 4.47
CA LYS A 13 -25.35 1.30 4.27
C LYS A 13 -24.69 0.35 3.27
N THR A 14 -24.48 -0.88 3.70
CA THR A 14 -23.99 -1.98 2.86
C THR A 14 -24.90 -3.20 3.04
N ASP A 15 -24.91 -4.08 2.06
CA ASP A 15 -25.63 -5.35 2.18
C ASP A 15 -24.81 -6.34 3.02
N PRO A 16 -25.47 -7.20 3.82
CA PRO A 16 -24.76 -8.22 4.58
C PRO A 16 -24.10 -9.26 3.65
N LEU A 17 -23.07 -9.92 4.16
CA LEU A 17 -22.43 -11.01 3.43
C LEU A 17 -23.43 -12.13 3.12
N GLY A 18 -23.54 -12.48 1.84
CA GLY A 18 -24.50 -13.46 1.37
C GLY A 18 -25.93 -12.94 1.16
N ALA A 19 -26.11 -11.61 1.08
CA ALA A 19 -27.41 -11.01 0.76
C ALA A 19 -27.96 -11.56 -0.57
N ASP A 20 -29.21 -11.99 -0.56
CA ASP A 20 -29.94 -12.45 -1.74
C ASP A 20 -30.52 -11.25 -2.51
N VAL A 21 -29.62 -10.47 -3.11
CA VAL A 21 -29.96 -9.30 -3.93
C VAL A 21 -29.17 -9.34 -5.24
N PRO A 22 -29.70 -8.85 -6.36
CA PRO A 22 -29.06 -8.97 -7.68
C PRO A 22 -27.66 -8.34 -7.78
N ASN A 23 -27.41 -7.27 -7.04
CA ASN A 23 -26.13 -6.54 -7.02
C ASN A 23 -25.83 -6.08 -5.59
N PRO A 24 -25.29 -6.94 -4.73
CA PRO A 24 -25.02 -6.58 -3.34
C PRO A 24 -23.94 -5.49 -3.25
N VAL A 25 -24.22 -4.48 -2.45
CA VAL A 25 -23.29 -3.38 -2.18
C VAL A 25 -22.49 -3.73 -0.93
N SER A 26 -21.27 -4.24 -1.11
CA SER A 26 -20.39 -4.64 -0.01
C SER A 26 -19.54 -3.49 0.54
N HIS A 27 -19.29 -2.46 -0.27
CA HIS A 27 -18.43 -1.33 0.07
C HIS A 27 -19.05 -0.02 -0.42
N ILE A 28 -18.78 1.08 0.30
CA ILE A 28 -19.26 2.41 -0.07
C ILE A 28 -18.41 3.03 -1.18
N ALA A 29 -17.13 2.73 -1.18
CA ALA A 29 -16.16 3.21 -2.17
C ALA A 29 -15.11 2.15 -2.46
N TYR A 30 -14.60 2.17 -3.67
CA TYR A 30 -13.47 1.37 -4.11
C TYR A 30 -12.29 2.30 -4.40
N GLY A 31 -11.09 1.95 -3.87
CA GLY A 31 -9.85 2.64 -4.19
C GLY A 31 -9.19 2.03 -5.43
N TYR A 32 -8.52 2.87 -6.21
CA TYR A 32 -7.71 2.46 -7.35
C TYR A 32 -6.29 2.99 -7.19
N ALA A 33 -5.32 2.14 -7.48
CA ALA A 33 -3.92 2.52 -7.40
C ALA A 33 -3.11 1.83 -8.49
N THR A 34 -2.10 2.55 -9.01
CA THR A 34 -1.11 2.02 -9.94
C THR A 34 0.27 2.45 -9.46
N GLN A 35 1.21 1.50 -9.43
CA GLN A 35 2.58 1.79 -9.04
C GLN A 35 3.56 1.25 -10.06
N VAL A 36 4.66 1.97 -10.25
CA VAL A 36 5.78 1.58 -11.12
C VAL A 36 7.04 1.58 -10.29
N CYS A 37 7.78 0.48 -10.34
CA CYS A 37 9.10 0.35 -9.70
C CYS A 37 10.18 0.44 -10.77
N ILE A 38 11.16 1.30 -10.54
CA ILE A 38 12.31 1.54 -11.42
C ILE A 38 13.55 0.99 -10.72
N LEU A 39 14.27 0.11 -11.39
CA LEU A 39 15.54 -0.43 -10.92
C LEU A 39 16.71 0.23 -11.67
N ASN A 40 17.81 0.44 -10.96
CA ASN A 40 19.06 0.85 -11.56
C ASN A 40 19.83 -0.35 -12.16
N GLU A 41 20.99 -0.11 -12.76
CA GLU A 41 21.81 -1.13 -13.41
C GLU A 41 22.30 -2.22 -12.44
N GLU A 42 22.42 -1.92 -11.13
CA GLU A 42 22.78 -2.91 -10.11
C GLU A 42 21.57 -3.68 -9.54
N GLY A 43 20.37 -3.45 -10.07
CA GLY A 43 19.13 -4.08 -9.60
C GLY A 43 18.61 -3.53 -8.28
N LYS A 44 19.09 -2.37 -7.83
CA LYS A 44 18.50 -1.68 -6.67
C LYS A 44 17.35 -0.80 -7.12
N ILE A 45 16.36 -0.64 -6.26
CA ILE A 45 15.25 0.26 -6.53
C ILE A 45 15.76 1.69 -6.47
N GLU A 46 15.63 2.39 -7.58
CA GLU A 46 15.97 3.81 -7.71
C GLU A 46 14.78 4.69 -7.36
N GLN A 47 13.59 4.33 -7.87
CA GLN A 47 12.37 5.11 -7.67
C GLN A 47 11.13 4.23 -7.66
N ILE A 48 10.13 4.63 -6.90
CA ILE A 48 8.75 4.10 -7.00
C ILE A 48 7.81 5.27 -7.27
N VAL A 49 7.13 5.23 -8.41
CA VAL A 49 6.05 6.16 -8.74
C VAL A 49 4.72 5.53 -8.33
N ALA A 50 3.94 6.23 -7.51
CA ALA A 50 2.75 5.69 -6.86
C ALA A 50 1.53 6.59 -7.08
N ALA A 51 0.68 6.24 -8.04
CA ALA A 51 -0.55 6.96 -8.36
C ALA A 51 -1.75 6.33 -7.64
N HIS A 52 -2.50 7.15 -6.90
CA HIS A 52 -3.65 6.72 -6.11
C HIS A 52 -4.85 7.61 -6.32
N ASP A 53 -6.01 7.00 -6.62
CA ASP A 53 -7.29 7.70 -6.63
C ASP A 53 -7.77 7.89 -5.19
N VAL A 54 -7.90 9.14 -4.80
CA VAL A 54 -8.32 9.55 -3.46
C VAL A 54 -9.70 10.19 -3.47
N GLY A 55 -10.40 10.15 -4.62
CA GLY A 55 -11.62 10.90 -4.84
C GLY A 55 -11.35 12.40 -4.72
N LYS A 56 -11.65 13.02 -3.59
CA LYS A 56 -11.27 14.39 -3.28
C LYS A 56 -10.16 14.43 -2.23
N ALA A 57 -9.06 15.07 -2.56
CA ALA A 57 -7.96 15.28 -1.64
C ALA A 57 -8.34 16.29 -0.54
N VAL A 58 -8.61 15.81 0.67
CA VAL A 58 -8.95 16.67 1.81
C VAL A 58 -7.71 17.34 2.40
N ASN A 59 -6.62 16.59 2.48
CA ASN A 59 -5.31 17.09 2.93
C ASN A 59 -4.20 16.44 2.07
N PRO A 60 -3.74 17.11 1.01
CA PRO A 60 -2.75 16.55 0.10
C PRO A 60 -1.46 16.10 0.78
N LEU A 61 -0.92 16.89 1.70
CA LEU A 61 0.31 16.54 2.41
C LEU A 61 0.18 15.27 3.27
N SER A 62 -0.96 15.09 3.93
CA SER A 62 -1.24 13.85 4.67
C SER A 62 -1.42 12.65 3.75
N ILE A 63 -1.98 12.86 2.56
CA ILE A 63 -2.16 11.84 1.52
C ILE A 63 -0.80 11.39 0.99
N GLU A 64 0.09 12.32 0.66
CA GLU A 64 1.45 12.01 0.22
C GLU A 64 2.18 11.15 1.27
N GLY A 65 2.18 11.58 2.54
CA GLY A 65 2.79 10.81 3.62
C GLY A 65 2.18 9.42 3.82
N GLN A 66 0.87 9.27 3.60
CA GLN A 66 0.19 7.98 3.66
C GLN A 66 0.61 7.05 2.49
N ILE A 67 0.75 7.61 1.30
CA ILE A 67 1.23 6.86 0.12
C ILE A 67 2.68 6.40 0.35
N GLU A 68 3.57 7.30 0.75
CA GLU A 68 4.97 6.98 1.03
C GLU A 68 5.09 5.91 2.11
N GLY A 69 4.36 6.05 3.21
CA GLY A 69 4.36 5.08 4.31
C GLY A 69 3.89 3.69 3.89
N GLY A 70 2.81 3.60 3.11
CA GLY A 70 2.29 2.34 2.58
C GLY A 70 3.24 1.67 1.60
N VAL A 71 3.87 2.44 0.71
CA VAL A 71 4.91 1.96 -0.22
C VAL A 71 6.08 1.37 0.55
N VAL A 72 6.63 2.09 1.54
CA VAL A 72 7.76 1.60 2.36
C VAL A 72 7.43 0.32 3.10
N MET A 73 6.23 0.24 3.68
CA MET A 73 5.76 -0.97 4.39
C MET A 73 5.75 -2.18 3.44
N SER A 74 5.18 -2.03 2.26
CA SER A 74 5.09 -3.12 1.29
C SER A 74 6.41 -3.43 0.60
N MET A 75 7.33 -2.46 0.46
CA MET A 75 8.72 -2.73 0.07
C MET A 75 9.41 -3.67 1.05
N GLY A 76 9.30 -3.41 2.34
CA GLY A 76 9.85 -4.29 3.37
C GLY A 76 9.31 -5.71 3.24
N TYR A 77 8.00 -5.84 3.12
CA TYR A 77 7.32 -7.11 2.89
C TYR A 77 7.81 -7.83 1.61
N ALA A 78 8.01 -7.08 0.53
CA ALA A 78 8.47 -7.65 -0.74
C ALA A 78 9.93 -8.11 -0.73
N LEU A 79 10.82 -7.46 0.04
CA LEU A 79 12.26 -7.58 -0.15
C LEU A 79 13.04 -8.14 1.05
N THR A 80 12.63 -7.80 2.28
CA THR A 80 13.51 -7.98 3.45
C THR A 80 12.84 -8.59 4.67
N GLU A 81 11.52 -8.44 4.81
CA GLU A 81 10.84 -8.85 6.03
C GLU A 81 10.52 -10.34 6.04
N ARG A 82 10.85 -10.99 7.15
CA ARG A 82 10.48 -12.39 7.42
C ARG A 82 9.88 -12.50 8.81
N TYR A 83 8.79 -13.21 8.90
CA TYR A 83 8.13 -13.52 10.16
C TYR A 83 8.11 -15.04 10.37
N PRO A 84 9.24 -15.64 10.78
CA PRO A 84 9.35 -17.08 10.92
C PRO A 84 8.49 -17.60 12.06
N LEU A 85 7.81 -18.70 11.81
CA LEU A 85 6.96 -19.40 12.77
C LEU A 85 7.50 -20.83 12.99
N ASP A 86 7.47 -21.31 14.22
CA ASP A 86 7.62 -22.71 14.57
C ASP A 86 6.37 -23.17 15.35
N ASN A 87 5.68 -24.18 14.85
CA ASN A 87 4.41 -24.67 15.41
C ASN A 87 3.42 -23.52 15.71
N CYS A 88 3.24 -22.60 14.74
CA CYS A 88 2.39 -21.40 14.83
C CYS A 88 2.85 -20.38 15.90
N LYS A 89 4.05 -20.49 16.43
CA LYS A 89 4.63 -19.53 17.36
C LYS A 89 5.72 -18.70 16.69
N PRO A 90 5.71 -17.36 16.85
CA PRO A 90 6.78 -16.52 16.32
C PRO A 90 8.14 -16.89 16.93
N THR A 91 9.16 -17.07 16.10
CA THR A 91 10.54 -17.34 16.53
C THR A 91 11.46 -16.14 16.32
N ALA A 92 11.00 -15.12 15.59
CA ALA A 92 11.76 -13.90 15.39
C ALA A 92 11.92 -13.12 16.69
N LYS A 93 13.15 -12.64 16.95
CA LYS A 93 13.42 -11.71 18.03
C LYS A 93 13.06 -10.29 17.61
N TYR A 94 12.73 -9.43 18.58
CA TYR A 94 12.53 -8.00 18.33
C TYR A 94 13.71 -7.39 17.56
N GLY A 95 13.43 -6.57 16.57
CA GLY A 95 14.43 -5.91 15.74
C GLY A 95 15.08 -6.79 14.66
N THR A 96 14.70 -8.08 14.53
CA THR A 96 15.29 -8.99 13.53
C THR A 96 14.39 -9.28 12.33
N LEU A 97 13.20 -8.70 12.27
CA LEU A 97 12.22 -8.95 11.21
C LEU A 97 12.67 -8.50 9.83
N GLY A 98 13.56 -7.53 9.74
CA GLY A 98 14.06 -7.06 8.45
C GLY A 98 13.44 -5.78 7.95
N LEU A 99 12.84 -5.01 8.83
CA LEU A 99 12.31 -3.69 8.50
C LEU A 99 13.35 -2.81 7.81
N LEU A 100 12.93 -2.10 6.77
CA LEU A 100 13.78 -1.13 6.08
C LEU A 100 14.10 0.05 6.99
N ARG A 101 15.32 0.56 6.84
CA ARG A 101 15.77 1.77 7.53
C ARG A 101 15.68 2.96 6.58
N ALA A 102 15.60 4.17 7.13
CA ALA A 102 15.43 5.40 6.35
C ALA A 102 16.45 5.56 5.21
N ASN A 103 17.70 5.16 5.43
CA ASN A 103 18.75 5.22 4.40
C ASN A 103 18.66 4.12 3.32
N GLN A 104 17.68 3.24 3.40
CA GLN A 104 17.42 2.17 2.42
C GLN A 104 16.19 2.47 1.57
N ILE A 105 15.48 3.56 1.87
CA ILE A 105 14.27 3.95 1.16
C ILE A 105 14.69 4.72 -0.10
N PRO A 106 14.23 4.30 -1.30
CA PRO A 106 14.47 5.00 -2.54
C PRO A 106 13.62 6.27 -2.63
N GLU A 107 13.75 7.00 -3.71
CA GLU A 107 12.81 8.06 -4.04
C GLU A 107 11.41 7.47 -4.24
N ILE A 108 10.42 8.09 -3.59
CA ILE A 108 9.00 7.76 -3.78
C ILE A 108 8.32 9.01 -4.32
N THR A 109 7.67 8.87 -5.48
CA THR A 109 6.93 9.96 -6.12
C THR A 109 5.44 9.68 -6.03
N PRO A 110 4.73 10.26 -5.06
CA PRO A 110 3.28 10.14 -4.95
C PRO A 110 2.59 10.96 -6.05
N ILE A 111 1.56 10.39 -6.66
CA ILE A 111 0.67 11.07 -7.60
C ILE A 111 -0.75 10.96 -7.06
N ILE A 112 -1.30 12.09 -6.66
CA ILE A 112 -2.68 12.18 -6.19
C ILE A 112 -3.60 12.31 -7.40
N VAL A 113 -4.50 11.34 -7.56
CA VAL A 113 -5.55 11.35 -8.58
C VAL A 113 -6.88 11.68 -7.89
N GLU A 114 -7.56 12.70 -8.36
CA GLU A 114 -8.88 13.09 -7.86
C GLU A 114 -9.95 12.75 -8.90
N LYS A 115 -10.60 11.59 -8.74
CA LYS A 115 -11.73 11.20 -9.57
C LYS A 115 -13.03 11.45 -8.83
N GLN A 116 -13.79 12.41 -9.31
CA GLN A 116 -15.11 12.70 -8.77
C GLN A 116 -16.10 11.56 -9.06
N GLY A 117 -17.02 11.31 -8.15
CA GLY A 117 -18.05 10.29 -8.34
C GLY A 117 -18.74 9.81 -7.08
N LEU A 118 -18.25 10.18 -5.90
CA LEU A 118 -18.88 9.84 -4.63
C LEU A 118 -19.68 11.02 -4.06
N ASN A 119 -20.91 10.72 -3.63
CA ASN A 119 -21.78 11.71 -2.95
C ASN A 119 -21.67 11.66 -1.41
N VAL A 120 -20.68 10.92 -0.90
CA VAL A 120 -20.44 10.72 0.53
C VAL A 120 -19.06 11.21 0.91
N ALA A 121 -18.82 11.47 2.19
CA ALA A 121 -17.54 11.93 2.73
C ALA A 121 -16.94 13.12 1.94
N CYS A 122 -17.76 14.04 1.46
CA CYS A 122 -17.36 15.15 0.59
C CYS A 122 -16.61 14.70 -0.70
N GLY A 123 -16.84 13.49 -1.15
CA GLY A 123 -16.17 12.90 -2.32
C GLY A 123 -14.82 12.23 -2.01
N ALA A 124 -14.38 12.22 -0.77
CA ALA A 124 -13.11 11.59 -0.40
C ALA A 124 -13.21 10.05 -0.36
N ILE A 125 -12.15 9.36 -0.77
CA ILE A 125 -11.97 7.92 -0.67
C ILE A 125 -10.88 7.62 0.36
N GLY A 126 -11.07 6.57 1.16
CA GLY A 126 -10.06 6.12 2.12
C GLY A 126 -8.81 5.58 1.41
N ILE A 127 -7.63 5.98 1.89
CA ILE A 127 -6.33 5.60 1.32
C ILE A 127 -5.43 4.88 2.34
N GLY A 128 -5.98 4.27 3.36
CA GLY A 128 -5.19 3.57 4.39
C GLY A 128 -4.36 2.44 3.81
N GLU A 129 -4.99 1.34 3.46
CA GLU A 129 -4.29 0.11 3.05
C GLU A 129 -3.99 0.04 1.55
N ILE A 130 -4.78 0.71 0.70
CA ILE A 130 -4.62 0.71 -0.75
C ILE A 130 -3.20 1.14 -1.18
N THR A 131 -2.57 1.99 -0.40
CA THR A 131 -1.23 2.53 -0.68
C THR A 131 -0.15 1.45 -0.69
N SER A 132 -0.33 0.35 0.03
CA SER A 132 0.59 -0.78 0.09
C SER A 132 0.28 -1.90 -0.90
N ILE A 133 -0.93 -1.99 -1.44
CA ILE A 133 -1.39 -3.14 -2.22
C ILE A 133 -0.59 -3.38 -3.51
N PRO A 134 -0.32 -2.39 -4.39
CA PRO A 134 0.35 -2.65 -5.66
C PRO A 134 1.87 -2.82 -5.55
N THR A 135 2.50 -2.36 -4.47
CA THR A 135 3.97 -2.19 -4.36
C THR A 135 4.73 -3.50 -4.56
N ALA A 136 4.36 -4.56 -3.84
CA ALA A 136 5.07 -5.85 -3.94
C ALA A 136 4.99 -6.43 -5.36
N ARG A 137 3.86 -6.24 -6.06
CA ARG A 137 3.70 -6.66 -7.45
C ARG A 137 4.54 -5.82 -8.40
N ALA A 138 4.55 -4.50 -8.25
CA ALA A 138 5.37 -3.60 -9.05
C ALA A 138 6.86 -3.96 -8.93
N ILE A 139 7.32 -4.26 -7.72
CA ILE A 139 8.71 -4.70 -7.47
C ILE A 139 8.97 -6.06 -8.12
N ALA A 140 8.07 -7.02 -7.98
CA ALA A 140 8.24 -8.35 -8.59
C ALA A 140 8.28 -8.28 -10.12
N ASP A 141 7.43 -7.46 -10.75
CA ASP A 141 7.44 -7.23 -12.20
C ASP A 141 8.72 -6.53 -12.65
N ALA A 142 9.20 -5.54 -11.91
CA ALA A 142 10.45 -4.85 -12.20
C ALA A 142 11.64 -5.84 -12.22
N TYR A 143 11.74 -6.73 -11.24
CA TYR A 143 12.76 -7.77 -11.24
C TYR A 143 12.59 -8.79 -12.36
N PHE A 144 11.35 -9.17 -12.67
CA PHE A 144 11.11 -10.06 -13.81
C PHE A 144 11.57 -9.45 -15.13
N ARG A 145 11.36 -8.15 -15.33
CA ARG A 145 11.85 -7.43 -16.51
C ARG A 145 13.36 -7.25 -16.51
N TYR A 146 13.96 -7.15 -15.34
CA TYR A 146 15.39 -6.97 -15.17
C TYR A 146 16.20 -8.22 -15.51
N ASP A 147 15.79 -9.41 -15.02
CA ASP A 147 16.58 -10.65 -15.16
C ASP A 147 15.82 -11.84 -15.76
N GLY A 148 14.54 -11.67 -16.13
CA GLY A 148 13.71 -12.71 -16.74
C GLY A 148 13.25 -13.81 -15.77
N ARG A 149 13.52 -13.71 -14.47
CA ARG A 149 13.20 -14.74 -13.49
C ARG A 149 11.88 -14.47 -12.81
N LEU A 150 10.92 -15.40 -12.96
CA LEU A 150 9.68 -15.36 -12.21
C LEU A 150 9.92 -15.78 -10.75
N ARG A 151 9.60 -14.89 -9.82
CA ARG A 151 9.67 -15.14 -8.38
C ARG A 151 8.26 -15.32 -7.83
N THR A 152 8.04 -16.42 -7.11
CA THR A 152 6.71 -16.85 -6.65
C THR A 152 6.56 -16.82 -5.13
N SER A 153 7.57 -16.35 -4.41
CA SER A 153 7.57 -16.24 -2.94
C SER A 153 8.01 -14.87 -2.48
N LEU A 154 7.59 -14.45 -1.31
CA LEU A 154 8.02 -13.24 -0.63
C LEU A 154 8.69 -13.59 0.71
N PRO A 155 9.70 -12.83 1.12
CA PRO A 155 10.40 -11.80 0.34
C PRO A 155 11.08 -12.38 -0.90
N LEU A 156 11.21 -11.54 -1.95
CA LEU A 156 11.80 -11.94 -3.22
C LEU A 156 13.25 -12.40 -3.04
N GLU A 157 13.60 -13.54 -3.62
CA GLU A 157 14.93 -14.11 -3.56
C GLU A 157 15.82 -13.59 -4.70
N ASN A 158 17.15 -13.70 -4.51
CA ASN A 158 18.14 -13.30 -5.50
C ASN A 158 17.97 -11.84 -5.96
N THR A 159 17.82 -10.95 -5.01
CA THR A 159 17.82 -9.50 -5.17
C THR A 159 18.98 -8.89 -4.38
N PRO A 160 19.41 -7.65 -4.66
CA PRO A 160 20.42 -6.96 -3.84
C PRO A 160 20.02 -6.80 -2.36
N TYR A 161 18.75 -6.99 -2.03
CA TYR A 161 18.18 -6.90 -0.69
C TYR A 161 18.10 -8.24 0.03
N THR A 162 18.34 -9.35 -0.68
CA THR A 162 18.29 -10.69 -0.09
C THR A 162 19.39 -10.83 0.97
N ARG A 163 19.02 -11.10 2.20
CA ARG A 163 19.96 -11.36 3.30
C ARG A 163 20.71 -12.66 3.03
N LYS A 164 22.02 -12.60 3.12
CA LYS A 164 22.89 -13.78 3.09
C LYS A 164 22.83 -14.53 4.41
#